data_42fa1313447b3f3c83d50655d996ae71
#
_entry.id   42fa1313447b3f3c83d50655d996ae71
#
_cell.length_a   1.000
_cell.length_b   1.000
_cell.length_c   1.000
_cell.angle_alpha   90.00
_cell.angle_beta   90.00
_cell.angle_gamma   90.00
#
_symmetry.space_group_name_H-M   'P 1'
#
loop_
_entity.id
_entity.type
_entity.pdbx_description
1 polymer ?
#
loop_
_entity_poly.entity_id
_entity_poly.type
_entity_poly.pdbx_seq_one_letter_code
_entity_poly.pdbx_strand_id
1 'polypeptide(L)'
;MKETREHARYEAATHVARADGRHDHLHSELTNREVFVQTTFREPALSSACQAGLVNNLNDGLAWGLFPILFAAAALSVGKIGLLAALYPAVWGAGQLLTGALSDRWGRRWMIASGMWLQAIALGLIALADTFAIWAVAAVMLGAGTALVYPTLLASIGDVAHPGWRARAVGTYRLWRDGGFAVGALLAGIVADALGVRAAIWTVAALTAASGLIVAVRMYETYPRVHRTAITPMHPPLPR
;
A
#
# COMPACT_ATOMS: atom_id res chain seq x y z
N MET A 1 4.23 15.05 21.71
CA MET A 1 4.18 13.62 22.15
C MET A 1 3.16 13.34 23.28
N LYS A 2 2.85 14.27 24.18
CA LYS A 2 1.78 14.07 25.21
C LYS A 2 0.39 14.01 24.61
N GLU A 3 0.03 14.93 23.74
CA GLU A 3 -1.29 14.98 23.06
C GLU A 3 -1.64 13.71 22.29
N THR A 4 -0.67 13.11 21.59
CA THR A 4 -0.89 11.87 20.82
C THR A 4 -1.21 10.68 21.73
N ARG A 5 -0.65 10.65 22.95
CA ARG A 5 -0.93 9.59 23.94
C ARG A 5 -2.29 9.78 24.61
N GLU A 6 -2.71 11.00 24.82
CA GLU A 6 -4.04 11.31 25.41
C GLU A 6 -5.14 11.03 24.39
N HIS A 7 -4.93 11.37 23.13
CA HIS A 7 -5.88 11.05 22.07
C HIS A 7 -6.02 9.53 21.85
N ALA A 8 -4.92 8.79 21.84
CA ALA A 8 -4.95 7.33 21.78
C ALA A 8 -5.64 6.67 22.99
N ARG A 9 -5.50 7.28 24.19
CA ARG A 9 -6.21 6.82 25.39
C ARG A 9 -7.70 7.13 25.31
N TYR A 10 -8.08 8.28 24.76
CA TYR A 10 -9.47 8.66 24.56
C TYR A 10 -10.15 7.75 23.52
N GLU A 11 -9.48 7.48 22.39
CA GLU A 11 -9.97 6.52 21.39
C GLU A 11 -10.10 5.11 21.98
N ALA A 12 -9.11 4.63 22.74
CA ALA A 12 -9.17 3.34 23.41
C ALA A 12 -10.34 3.28 24.41
N ALA A 13 -10.56 4.34 25.19
CA ALA A 13 -11.68 4.40 26.15
C ALA A 13 -13.05 4.42 25.46
N THR A 14 -13.18 5.10 24.30
CA THR A 14 -14.42 5.12 23.51
C THR A 14 -14.68 3.80 22.79
N HIS A 15 -13.63 3.06 22.38
CA HIS A 15 -13.76 1.71 21.87
C HIS A 15 -14.21 0.71 22.95
N VAL A 16 -13.63 0.80 24.16
CA VAL A 16 -14.02 -0.02 25.32
C VAL A 16 -15.50 0.20 25.71
N ALA A 17 -16.00 1.43 25.60
CA ALA A 17 -17.40 1.75 25.87
C ALA A 17 -18.38 1.22 24.80
N ARG A 18 -17.89 0.82 23.61
CA ARG A 18 -18.70 0.26 22.50
C ARG A 18 -18.62 -1.24 22.36
N ALA A 19 -17.59 -1.88 22.87
CA ALA A 19 -17.42 -3.34 22.87
C ALA A 19 -17.71 -3.89 24.26
N ASP A 20 -18.44 -5.01 24.32
CA ASP A 20 -18.75 -5.73 25.57
C ASP A 20 -17.42 -6.04 26.31
N GLY A 21 -17.21 -5.39 27.45
CA GLY A 21 -15.89 -5.05 28.04
C GLY A 21 -14.98 -6.20 28.49
N ARG A 22 -15.19 -7.45 28.08
CA ARG A 22 -14.34 -8.58 28.49
C ARG A 22 -13.29 -9.01 27.45
N HIS A 23 -13.53 -8.77 26.15
CA HIS A 23 -12.59 -9.18 25.10
C HIS A 23 -11.54 -8.11 24.74
N ASP A 24 -11.79 -6.85 25.02
CA ASP A 24 -10.96 -5.73 24.54
C ASP A 24 -9.68 -5.50 25.40
N HIS A 25 -9.74 -5.79 26.70
CA HIS A 25 -8.57 -5.63 27.58
C HIS A 25 -7.42 -6.62 27.28
N LEU A 26 -7.74 -7.83 26.77
CA LEU A 26 -6.74 -8.82 26.41
C LEU A 26 -5.95 -8.47 25.14
N HIS A 27 -6.53 -7.64 24.24
CA HIS A 27 -5.87 -7.23 22.99
C HIS A 27 -5.06 -5.93 23.11
N SER A 28 -5.21 -5.16 24.20
CA SER A 28 -4.50 -3.88 24.38
C SER A 28 -3.05 -4.04 24.81
N GLU A 29 -2.64 -5.18 25.35
CA GLU A 29 -1.32 -5.42 25.97
C GLU A 29 -0.41 -6.37 25.20
N LEU A 30 -0.54 -6.45 23.87
CA LEU A 30 0.35 -7.29 23.06
C LEU A 30 1.82 -6.84 23.21
N THR A 31 2.72 -7.80 23.39
CA THR A 31 4.16 -7.54 23.35
C THR A 31 4.64 -7.15 21.94
N ASN A 32 5.81 -6.55 21.81
CA ASN A 32 6.37 -6.18 20.50
C ASN A 32 6.49 -7.39 19.55
N ARG A 33 6.85 -8.57 20.09
CA ARG A 33 6.95 -9.81 19.33
C ARG A 33 5.58 -10.28 18.82
N GLU A 34 4.56 -10.20 19.67
CA GLU A 34 3.19 -10.58 19.29
C GLU A 34 2.63 -9.65 18.23
N VAL A 35 2.81 -8.33 18.38
CA VAL A 35 2.41 -7.35 17.34
C VAL A 35 3.12 -7.64 16.02
N PHE A 36 4.43 -7.92 16.04
CA PHE A 36 5.18 -8.27 14.85
C PHE A 36 4.63 -9.53 14.17
N VAL A 37 4.42 -10.60 14.94
CA VAL A 37 3.90 -11.88 14.41
C VAL A 37 2.46 -11.71 13.91
N GLN A 38 1.63 -10.99 14.66
CA GLN A 38 0.24 -10.71 14.28
C GLN A 38 0.17 -9.93 12.97
N THR A 39 0.96 -8.86 12.85
CA THR A 39 0.98 -7.98 11.69
C THR A 39 1.59 -8.64 10.46
N THR A 40 2.63 -9.46 10.65
CA THR A 40 3.37 -10.08 9.54
C THR A 40 2.68 -11.33 8.99
N PHE A 41 2.09 -12.18 9.86
CA PHE A 41 1.71 -13.54 9.47
C PHE A 41 0.27 -13.93 9.81
N ARG A 42 -0.26 -13.52 10.95
CA ARG A 42 -1.50 -14.09 11.49
C ARG A 42 -2.75 -13.37 11.01
N GLU A 43 -2.76 -12.06 11.10
CA GLU A 43 -3.93 -11.28 10.71
C GLU A 43 -3.97 -11.13 9.18
N PRO A 44 -5.03 -11.59 8.48
CA PRO A 44 -5.06 -11.65 7.02
C PRO A 44 -4.92 -10.29 6.33
N ALA A 45 -5.57 -9.24 6.85
CA ALA A 45 -5.50 -7.91 6.24
C ALA A 45 -4.14 -7.26 6.49
N LEU A 46 -3.60 -7.34 7.72
CA LEU A 46 -2.30 -6.76 8.06
C LEU A 46 -1.15 -7.44 7.32
N SER A 47 -1.17 -8.79 7.24
CA SER A 47 -0.15 -9.54 6.53
C SER A 47 -0.24 -9.33 5.01
N SER A 48 -1.45 -9.17 4.46
CA SER A 48 -1.64 -8.76 3.07
C SER A 48 -1.12 -7.34 2.82
N ALA A 49 -1.31 -6.42 3.78
CA ALA A 49 -0.75 -5.08 3.68
C ALA A 49 0.78 -5.08 3.74
N CYS A 50 1.39 -5.87 4.62
CA CYS A 50 2.85 -5.98 4.73
C CYS A 50 3.48 -6.52 3.43
N GLN A 51 2.94 -7.61 2.87
CA GLN A 51 3.47 -8.17 1.62
C GLN A 51 3.24 -7.24 0.42
N ALA A 52 2.06 -6.58 0.33
CA ALA A 52 1.79 -5.62 -0.73
C ALA A 52 2.70 -4.37 -0.63
N GLY A 53 2.95 -3.90 0.58
CA GLY A 53 3.90 -2.81 0.83
C GLY A 53 5.33 -3.17 0.44
N LEU A 54 5.78 -4.39 0.77
CA LEU A 54 7.08 -4.90 0.35
C LEU A 54 7.20 -4.92 -1.16
N VAL A 55 6.21 -5.50 -1.86
CA VAL A 55 6.25 -5.62 -3.34
C VAL A 55 6.09 -4.25 -4.01
N ASN A 56 5.27 -3.35 -3.46
CA ASN A 56 5.16 -2.00 -3.98
C ASN A 56 6.51 -1.26 -3.95
N ASN A 57 7.27 -1.35 -2.85
CA ASN A 57 8.60 -0.75 -2.77
C ASN A 57 9.70 -1.54 -3.51
N LEU A 58 9.47 -2.82 -3.77
CA LEU A 58 10.33 -3.61 -4.67
C LEU A 58 10.28 -3.04 -6.09
N ASN A 59 9.10 -2.56 -6.54
CA ASN A 59 8.97 -1.82 -7.80
C ASN A 59 9.81 -0.55 -7.82
N ASP A 60 9.89 0.18 -6.69
CA ASP A 60 10.73 1.38 -6.57
C ASP A 60 12.23 1.02 -6.67
N GLY A 61 12.67 -0.04 -5.99
CA GLY A 61 14.05 -0.53 -6.05
C GLY A 61 14.47 -0.89 -7.47
N LEU A 62 13.60 -1.57 -8.22
CA LEU A 62 13.80 -1.85 -9.65
C LEU A 62 13.84 -0.54 -10.47
N ALA A 63 12.83 0.33 -10.31
CA ALA A 63 12.64 1.50 -11.14
C ALA A 63 13.81 2.46 -11.05
N TRP A 64 14.25 2.77 -9.84
CA TRP A 64 15.39 3.66 -9.62
C TRP A 64 16.72 3.05 -10.06
N GLY A 65 16.85 1.72 -9.98
CA GLY A 65 18.07 1.02 -10.42
C GLY A 65 18.15 0.80 -11.93
N LEU A 66 17.12 0.24 -12.54
CA LEU A 66 17.23 -0.30 -13.91
C LEU A 66 16.58 0.56 -15.01
N PHE A 67 15.59 1.41 -14.73
CA PHE A 67 14.95 2.21 -15.77
C PHE A 67 15.92 3.19 -16.45
N PRO A 68 16.78 3.94 -15.71
CA PRO A 68 17.77 4.79 -16.36
C PRO A 68 18.71 4.01 -17.30
N ILE A 69 19.09 2.80 -16.92
CA ILE A 69 19.94 1.91 -17.72
C ILE A 69 19.23 1.47 -19.00
N LEU A 70 17.95 1.04 -18.88
CA LEU A 70 17.12 0.67 -20.03
C LEU A 70 16.97 1.81 -21.02
N PHE A 71 16.66 3.01 -20.52
CA PHE A 71 16.44 4.19 -21.36
C PHE A 71 17.73 4.71 -22.01
N ALA A 72 18.85 4.61 -21.29
CA ALA A 72 20.17 4.94 -21.85
C ALA A 72 20.58 3.96 -22.95
N ALA A 73 20.32 2.67 -22.78
CA ALA A 73 20.56 1.64 -23.80
C ALA A 73 19.74 1.88 -25.07
N ALA A 74 18.57 2.52 -24.95
CA ALA A 74 17.73 2.95 -26.08
C ALA A 74 18.15 4.31 -26.65
N ALA A 75 19.33 4.83 -26.30
CA ALA A 75 19.90 6.09 -26.77
C ALA A 75 19.04 7.36 -26.47
N LEU A 76 18.24 7.33 -25.40
CA LEU A 76 17.56 8.52 -24.94
C LEU A 76 18.55 9.54 -24.36
N SER A 77 18.30 10.83 -24.64
CA SER A 77 19.07 11.88 -23.99
C SER A 77 18.83 11.93 -22.48
N VAL A 78 19.81 12.40 -21.70
CA VAL A 78 19.73 12.52 -20.23
C VAL A 78 18.48 13.32 -19.81
N GLY A 79 18.13 14.37 -20.56
CA GLY A 79 16.91 15.16 -20.29
C GLY A 79 15.61 14.35 -20.42
N LYS A 80 15.52 13.48 -21.44
CA LYS A 80 14.37 12.58 -21.60
C LYS A 80 14.32 11.52 -20.49
N ILE A 81 15.46 10.98 -20.10
CA ILE A 81 15.57 10.03 -18.97
C ILE A 81 15.13 10.71 -17.68
N GLY A 82 15.61 11.93 -17.41
CA GLY A 82 15.21 12.72 -16.24
C GLY A 82 13.70 13.02 -16.22
N LEU A 83 13.11 13.33 -17.39
CA LEU A 83 11.65 13.53 -17.49
C LEU A 83 10.87 12.27 -17.16
N LEU A 84 11.25 11.11 -17.70
CA LEU A 84 10.61 9.83 -17.36
C LEU A 84 10.76 9.48 -15.88
N ALA A 85 11.96 9.71 -15.31
CA ALA A 85 12.22 9.47 -13.89
C ALA A 85 11.39 10.40 -12.98
N ALA A 86 11.16 11.67 -13.39
CA ALA A 86 10.35 12.61 -12.64
C ALA A 86 8.83 12.35 -12.76
N LEU A 87 8.38 11.82 -13.89
CA LEU A 87 6.97 11.64 -14.19
C LEU A 87 6.29 10.64 -13.21
N TYR A 88 6.96 9.55 -12.89
CA TYR A 88 6.48 8.55 -11.94
C TYR A 88 6.18 9.14 -10.55
N PRO A 89 7.13 9.74 -9.83
CA PRO A 89 6.88 10.31 -8.51
C PRO A 89 5.96 11.54 -8.54
N ALA A 90 5.92 12.31 -9.63
CA ALA A 90 5.01 13.43 -9.77
C ALA A 90 3.55 12.97 -9.81
N VAL A 91 3.25 11.95 -10.61
CA VAL A 91 1.89 11.37 -10.68
C VAL A 91 1.52 10.70 -9.37
N TRP A 92 2.44 9.94 -8.76
CA TRP A 92 2.24 9.34 -7.46
C TRP A 92 1.93 10.39 -6.39
N GLY A 93 2.76 11.44 -6.27
CA GLY A 93 2.57 12.51 -5.29
C GLY A 93 1.23 13.24 -5.47
N ALA A 94 0.91 13.65 -6.72
CA ALA A 94 -0.35 14.31 -7.02
C ALA A 94 -1.57 13.39 -6.77
N GLY A 95 -1.46 12.12 -7.13
CA GLY A 95 -2.52 11.13 -6.95
C GLY A 95 -2.90 10.88 -5.49
N GLN A 96 -1.95 11.01 -4.56
CA GLN A 96 -2.23 10.82 -3.13
C GLN A 96 -3.28 11.79 -2.57
N LEU A 97 -3.43 12.97 -3.16
CA LEU A 97 -4.44 13.95 -2.74
C LEU A 97 -5.88 13.45 -2.97
N LEU A 98 -6.06 12.53 -3.92
CA LEU A 98 -7.37 12.01 -4.31
C LEU A 98 -7.65 10.61 -3.74
N THR A 99 -6.62 9.81 -3.56
CA THR A 99 -6.77 8.38 -3.25
C THR A 99 -7.27 8.10 -1.85
N GLY A 100 -7.03 8.98 -0.88
CA GLY A 100 -7.61 8.86 0.46
C GLY A 100 -9.14 8.81 0.41
N ALA A 101 -9.76 9.85 -0.14
CA ALA A 101 -11.21 9.94 -0.29
C ALA A 101 -11.79 8.84 -1.21
N LEU A 102 -11.03 8.42 -2.22
CA LEU A 102 -11.46 7.39 -3.15
C LEU A 102 -11.49 6.01 -2.47
N SER A 103 -10.52 5.72 -1.60
CA SER A 103 -10.45 4.47 -0.86
C SER A 103 -11.58 4.30 0.17
N ASP A 104 -12.14 5.41 0.65
CA ASP A 104 -13.31 5.42 1.54
C ASP A 104 -14.60 5.04 0.80
N ARG A 105 -14.65 5.25 -0.52
CA ARG A 105 -15.81 4.93 -1.37
C ARG A 105 -15.74 3.53 -1.98
N TRP A 106 -14.57 3.15 -2.52
CA TRP A 106 -14.39 1.90 -3.26
C TRP A 106 -13.97 0.73 -2.37
N GLY A 107 -13.51 1.01 -1.15
CA GLY A 107 -12.98 0.03 -0.22
C GLY A 107 -11.47 -0.18 -0.37
N ARG A 108 -10.84 -0.62 0.72
CA ARG A 108 -9.37 -0.76 0.80
C ARG A 108 -8.85 -1.90 -0.08
N ARG A 109 -9.50 -3.05 0.02
CA ARG A 109 -9.08 -4.28 -0.67
C ARG A 109 -8.95 -4.09 -2.18
N TRP A 110 -9.99 -3.59 -2.83
CA TRP A 110 -10.00 -3.46 -4.28
C TRP A 110 -9.15 -2.31 -4.79
N MET A 111 -9.01 -1.24 -4.01
CA MET A 111 -8.07 -0.16 -4.33
C MET A 111 -6.63 -0.66 -4.37
N ILE A 112 -6.20 -1.45 -3.36
CA ILE A 112 -4.85 -2.01 -3.31
C ILE A 112 -4.66 -3.01 -4.47
N ALA A 113 -5.57 -3.96 -4.66
CA ALA A 113 -5.46 -4.98 -5.70
C ALA A 113 -5.39 -4.36 -7.11
N SER A 114 -6.31 -3.43 -7.43
CA SER A 114 -6.32 -2.75 -8.73
C SER A 114 -5.08 -1.89 -8.97
N GLY A 115 -4.60 -1.19 -7.93
CA GLY A 115 -3.36 -0.43 -8.01
C GLY A 115 -2.13 -1.33 -8.28
N MET A 116 -2.04 -2.50 -7.63
CA MET A 116 -0.98 -3.48 -7.89
C MET A 116 -1.05 -4.02 -9.32
N TRP A 117 -2.22 -4.33 -9.84
CA TRP A 117 -2.37 -4.79 -11.22
C TRP A 117 -2.05 -3.69 -12.23
N LEU A 118 -2.45 -2.43 -11.95
CA LEU A 118 -2.07 -1.29 -12.79
C LEU A 118 -0.55 -1.12 -12.85
N GLN A 119 0.16 -1.26 -11.73
CA GLN A 119 1.62 -1.25 -11.68
C GLN A 119 2.22 -2.41 -12.48
N ALA A 120 1.67 -3.63 -12.34
CA ALA A 120 2.16 -4.80 -13.08
C ALA A 120 2.03 -4.61 -14.59
N ILE A 121 0.89 -4.06 -15.06
CA ILE A 121 0.68 -3.72 -16.47
C ILE A 121 1.67 -2.63 -16.92
N ALA A 122 1.88 -1.59 -16.12
CA ALA A 122 2.83 -0.54 -16.41
C ALA A 122 4.27 -1.07 -16.57
N LEU A 123 4.70 -1.94 -15.68
CA LEU A 123 6.01 -2.63 -15.77
C LEU A 123 6.09 -3.49 -17.04
N GLY A 124 5.05 -4.23 -17.37
CA GLY A 124 4.97 -4.99 -18.61
C GLY A 124 5.10 -4.11 -19.85
N LEU A 125 4.44 -2.96 -19.88
CA LEU A 125 4.56 -1.97 -20.96
C LEU A 125 5.98 -1.40 -21.06
N ILE A 126 6.65 -1.13 -19.94
CA ILE A 126 8.06 -0.68 -19.93
C ILE A 126 8.96 -1.75 -20.52
N ALA A 127 8.75 -3.02 -20.18
CA ALA A 127 9.56 -4.12 -20.69
C ALA A 127 9.36 -4.40 -22.19
N LEU A 128 8.15 -4.15 -22.71
CA LEU A 128 7.80 -4.40 -24.13
C LEU A 128 8.17 -3.24 -25.05
N ALA A 129 8.17 -2.01 -24.54
CA ALA A 129 8.29 -0.82 -25.37
C ALA A 129 9.74 -0.46 -25.67
N ASP A 130 9.88 0.27 -26.80
CA ASP A 130 11.15 0.89 -27.24
C ASP A 130 10.97 2.38 -27.59
N THR A 131 9.86 2.99 -27.16
CA THR A 131 9.54 4.39 -27.50
C THR A 131 9.32 5.22 -26.26
N PHE A 132 9.79 6.48 -26.31
CA PHE A 132 9.61 7.45 -25.22
C PHE A 132 8.13 7.63 -24.84
N ALA A 133 7.23 7.69 -25.84
CA ALA A 133 5.81 7.94 -25.57
C ALA A 133 5.15 6.81 -24.75
N ILE A 134 5.47 5.55 -25.08
CA ILE A 134 4.92 4.41 -24.34
C ILE A 134 5.53 4.34 -22.94
N TRP A 135 6.83 4.61 -22.77
CA TRP A 135 7.46 4.70 -21.46
C TRP A 135 6.89 5.82 -20.60
N ALA A 136 6.54 6.98 -21.21
CA ALA A 136 5.89 8.07 -20.48
C ALA A 136 4.49 7.66 -19.99
N VAL A 137 3.68 7.02 -20.84
CA VAL A 137 2.38 6.47 -20.42
C VAL A 137 2.54 5.45 -19.32
N ALA A 138 3.49 4.53 -19.46
CA ALA A 138 3.76 3.51 -18.44
C ALA A 138 4.24 4.12 -17.11
N ALA A 139 5.06 5.18 -17.14
CA ALA A 139 5.48 5.90 -15.93
C ALA A 139 4.29 6.58 -15.23
N VAL A 140 3.33 7.15 -15.99
CA VAL A 140 2.08 7.69 -15.44
C VAL A 140 1.24 6.59 -14.82
N MET A 141 1.08 5.45 -15.50
CA MET A 141 0.33 4.31 -14.97
C MET A 141 0.96 3.75 -13.69
N LEU A 142 2.29 3.63 -13.65
CA LEU A 142 3.03 3.18 -12.48
C LEU A 142 2.81 4.12 -11.29
N GLY A 143 2.91 5.43 -11.51
CA GLY A 143 2.64 6.45 -10.50
C GLY A 143 1.20 6.45 -9.99
N ALA A 144 0.23 6.31 -10.90
CA ALA A 144 -1.19 6.20 -10.55
C ALA A 144 -1.45 4.93 -9.72
N GLY A 145 -0.90 3.78 -10.12
CA GLY A 145 -0.99 2.53 -9.38
C GLY A 145 -0.42 2.65 -7.96
N THR A 146 0.77 3.26 -7.82
CA THR A 146 1.39 3.50 -6.51
C THR A 146 0.57 4.47 -5.65
N ALA A 147 -0.05 5.48 -6.24
CA ALA A 147 -0.95 6.40 -5.54
C ALA A 147 -2.20 5.69 -5.00
N LEU A 148 -2.74 4.71 -5.70
CA LEU A 148 -3.86 3.89 -5.22
C LEU A 148 -3.45 2.98 -4.04
N VAL A 149 -2.24 2.45 -4.07
CA VAL A 149 -1.77 1.44 -3.12
C VAL A 149 -1.29 2.06 -1.81
N TYR A 150 -0.34 2.98 -1.86
CA TYR A 150 0.42 3.40 -0.69
C TYR A 150 -0.42 4.01 0.45
N PRO A 151 -1.29 5.02 0.23
CA PRO A 151 -2.12 5.57 1.29
C PRO A 151 -3.15 4.57 1.81
N THR A 152 -3.66 3.73 0.90
CA THR A 152 -4.69 2.73 1.21
C THR A 152 -4.15 1.62 2.11
N LEU A 153 -2.88 1.21 1.94
CA LEU A 153 -2.22 0.26 2.85
C LEU A 153 -2.11 0.81 4.27
N LEU A 154 -1.71 2.06 4.43
CA LEU A 154 -1.65 2.71 5.74
C LEU A 154 -3.04 2.84 6.38
N ALA A 155 -4.04 3.20 5.59
CA ALA A 155 -5.42 3.28 6.05
C ALA A 155 -5.94 1.91 6.52
N SER A 156 -5.69 0.84 5.75
CA SER A 156 -6.11 -0.53 6.13
C SER A 156 -5.49 -1.01 7.44
N ILE A 157 -4.23 -0.64 7.72
CA ILE A 157 -3.59 -0.93 9.00
C ILE A 157 -4.26 -0.14 10.12
N GLY A 158 -4.59 1.13 9.87
CA GLY A 158 -5.33 1.98 10.82
C GLY A 158 -6.72 1.44 11.16
N ASP A 159 -7.40 0.85 10.17
CA ASP A 159 -8.74 0.27 10.34
C ASP A 159 -8.74 -1.01 11.19
N VAL A 160 -7.67 -1.83 11.09
CA VAL A 160 -7.59 -3.17 11.72
C VAL A 160 -6.82 -3.14 13.05
N ALA A 161 -5.73 -2.38 13.14
CA ALA A 161 -4.88 -2.41 14.31
C ALA A 161 -5.51 -1.65 15.48
N HIS A 162 -5.61 -2.34 16.65
CA HIS A 162 -6.13 -1.72 17.88
C HIS A 162 -5.30 -0.50 18.27
N PRO A 163 -5.92 0.60 18.75
CA PRO A 163 -5.24 1.86 19.10
C PRO A 163 -4.00 1.69 20.00
N GLY A 164 -4.04 0.75 20.94
CA GLY A 164 -2.94 0.47 21.89
C GLY A 164 -1.65 -0.03 21.25
N TRP A 165 -1.71 -0.66 20.07
CA TRP A 165 -0.53 -1.19 19.36
C TRP A 165 -0.44 -0.79 17.87
N ARG A 166 -1.35 0.08 17.39
CA ARG A 166 -1.39 0.57 16.01
C ARG A 166 -0.05 1.16 15.54
N ALA A 167 0.59 1.98 16.38
CA ALA A 167 1.90 2.56 16.05
C ALA A 167 2.98 1.49 15.80
N ARG A 168 2.94 0.39 16.57
CA ARG A 168 3.86 -0.75 16.41
C ARG A 168 3.55 -1.56 15.15
N ALA A 169 2.27 -1.73 14.80
CA ALA A 169 1.85 -2.35 13.54
C ALA A 169 2.32 -1.55 12.32
N VAL A 170 2.16 -0.22 12.36
CA VAL A 170 2.70 0.67 11.32
C VAL A 170 4.22 0.57 11.22
N GLY A 171 4.93 0.47 12.37
CA GLY A 171 6.38 0.23 12.39
C GLY A 171 6.77 -1.08 11.71
N THR A 172 6.04 -2.17 12.01
CA THR A 172 6.23 -3.49 11.36
C THR A 172 5.98 -3.41 9.85
N TYR A 173 4.90 -2.75 9.43
CA TYR A 173 4.62 -2.52 8.02
C TYR A 173 5.74 -1.75 7.31
N ARG A 174 6.24 -0.66 7.94
CA ARG A 174 7.35 0.12 7.38
C ARG A 174 8.62 -0.70 7.21
N LEU A 175 8.92 -1.58 8.16
CA LEU A 175 10.07 -2.49 8.04
C LEU A 175 9.97 -3.34 6.75
N TRP A 176 8.81 -3.95 6.51
CA TRP A 176 8.58 -4.75 5.30
C TRP A 176 8.61 -3.88 4.04
N ARG A 177 7.92 -2.75 4.06
CA ARG A 177 7.88 -1.81 2.94
C ARG A 177 9.28 -1.32 2.57
N ASP A 178 10.02 -0.78 3.54
CA ASP A 178 11.32 -0.18 3.28
C ASP A 178 12.37 -1.27 2.93
N GLY A 179 12.25 -2.45 3.55
CA GLY A 179 13.01 -3.64 3.16
C GLY A 179 12.75 -4.06 1.70
N GLY A 180 11.53 -3.86 1.22
CA GLY A 180 11.15 -4.12 -0.18
C GLY A 180 12.00 -3.37 -1.19
N PHE A 181 12.39 -2.13 -0.91
CA PHE A 181 13.29 -1.35 -1.77
C PHE A 181 14.67 -2.03 -1.93
N ALA A 182 15.27 -2.44 -0.82
CA ALA A 182 16.58 -3.11 -0.84
C ALA A 182 16.50 -4.47 -1.54
N VAL A 183 15.47 -5.27 -1.21
CA VAL A 183 15.22 -6.58 -1.85
C VAL A 183 14.98 -6.38 -3.35
N GLY A 184 14.22 -5.37 -3.74
CA GLY A 184 13.92 -5.05 -5.13
C GLY A 184 15.15 -4.68 -5.94
N ALA A 185 16.00 -3.82 -5.41
CA ALA A 185 17.24 -3.43 -6.06
C ALA A 185 18.19 -4.63 -6.26
N LEU A 186 18.34 -5.47 -5.22
CA LEU A 186 19.19 -6.67 -5.30
C LEU A 186 18.61 -7.71 -6.27
N LEU A 187 17.33 -8.03 -6.16
CA LEU A 187 16.65 -8.98 -7.04
C LEU A 187 16.73 -8.52 -8.50
N ALA A 188 16.43 -7.26 -8.74
CA ALA A 188 16.46 -6.66 -10.06
C ALA A 188 17.88 -6.70 -10.67
N GLY A 189 18.91 -6.37 -9.88
CA GLY A 189 20.31 -6.45 -10.31
C GLY A 189 20.73 -7.88 -10.65
N ILE A 190 20.49 -8.83 -9.76
CA ILE A 190 20.85 -10.25 -9.98
C ILE A 190 20.16 -10.82 -11.22
N VAL A 191 18.87 -10.56 -11.40
CA VAL A 191 18.14 -11.05 -12.58
C VAL A 191 18.58 -10.32 -13.84
N ALA A 192 18.90 -9.03 -13.77
CA ALA A 192 19.37 -8.28 -14.90
C ALA A 192 20.76 -8.76 -15.40
N ASP A 193 21.65 -9.07 -14.47
CA ASP A 193 22.97 -9.63 -14.81
C ASP A 193 22.88 -11.03 -15.44
N ALA A 194 21.96 -11.86 -14.95
CA ALA A 194 21.81 -13.24 -15.41
C ALA A 194 20.99 -13.37 -16.72
N LEU A 195 19.91 -12.59 -16.86
CA LEU A 195 18.89 -12.77 -17.89
C LEU A 195 18.57 -11.47 -18.67
N GLY A 196 19.20 -10.35 -18.31
CA GLY A 196 19.00 -9.05 -18.93
C GLY A 196 17.91 -8.19 -18.23
N VAL A 197 17.99 -6.88 -18.45
CA VAL A 197 17.15 -5.85 -17.79
C VAL A 197 15.66 -6.10 -18.01
N ARG A 198 15.22 -6.48 -19.20
CA ARG A 198 13.82 -6.77 -19.51
C ARG A 198 13.28 -7.96 -18.72
N ALA A 199 14.10 -9.01 -18.54
CA ALA A 199 13.71 -10.16 -17.73
C ALA A 199 13.54 -9.79 -16.25
N ALA A 200 14.39 -8.91 -15.72
CA ALA A 200 14.25 -8.37 -14.38
C ALA A 200 12.92 -7.61 -14.21
N ILE A 201 12.56 -6.76 -15.18
CA ILE A 201 11.29 -6.01 -15.15
C ILE A 201 10.10 -6.98 -15.21
N TRP A 202 10.13 -8.01 -16.05
CA TRP A 202 9.07 -9.02 -16.11
C TRP A 202 8.94 -9.82 -14.82
N THR A 203 10.04 -10.15 -14.17
CA THR A 203 10.05 -10.85 -12.89
C THR A 203 9.32 -10.01 -11.84
N VAL A 204 9.65 -8.72 -11.74
CA VAL A 204 9.00 -7.81 -10.79
C VAL A 204 7.54 -7.56 -11.17
N ALA A 205 7.21 -7.44 -12.44
CA ALA A 205 5.82 -7.32 -12.91
C ALA A 205 4.98 -8.53 -12.47
N ALA A 206 5.52 -9.75 -12.63
CA ALA A 206 4.85 -10.98 -12.20
C ALA A 206 4.64 -11.03 -10.68
N LEU A 207 5.67 -10.65 -9.89
CA LEU A 207 5.56 -10.56 -8.43
C LEU A 207 4.50 -9.52 -8.01
N THR A 208 4.43 -8.39 -8.71
CA THR A 208 3.46 -7.33 -8.45
C THR A 208 2.03 -7.80 -8.76
N ALA A 209 1.83 -8.48 -9.90
CA ALA A 209 0.54 -9.07 -10.24
C ALA A 209 0.10 -10.13 -9.23
N ALA A 210 1.01 -11.03 -8.82
CA ALA A 210 0.76 -12.04 -7.79
C ALA A 210 0.42 -11.41 -6.43
N SER A 211 1.12 -10.34 -6.05
CA SER A 211 0.82 -9.59 -4.84
C SER A 211 -0.59 -8.99 -4.86
N GLY A 212 -1.01 -8.40 -5.98
CA GLY A 212 -2.38 -7.94 -6.18
C GLY A 212 -3.42 -9.06 -6.03
N LEU A 213 -3.12 -10.26 -6.55
CA LEU A 213 -3.98 -11.43 -6.41
C LEU A 213 -4.07 -11.90 -4.95
N ILE A 214 -2.94 -11.93 -4.22
CA ILE A 214 -2.93 -12.27 -2.79
C ILE A 214 -3.82 -11.30 -2.00
N VAL A 215 -3.73 -9.99 -2.26
CA VAL A 215 -4.62 -9.00 -1.65
C VAL A 215 -6.08 -9.29 -2.00
N ALA A 216 -6.38 -9.52 -3.29
CA ALA A 216 -7.73 -9.77 -3.76
C ALA A 216 -8.37 -11.04 -3.16
N VAL A 217 -7.59 -12.05 -2.83
CA VAL A 217 -8.10 -13.33 -2.30
C VAL A 217 -8.09 -13.35 -0.77
N ARG A 218 -6.99 -12.91 -0.15
CA ARG A 218 -6.77 -13.10 1.29
C ARG A 218 -7.23 -11.93 2.15
N MET A 219 -7.15 -10.68 1.63
CA MET A 219 -7.56 -9.51 2.38
C MET A 219 -9.09 -9.38 2.38
N TYR A 220 -9.71 -9.24 3.55
CA TYR A 220 -11.11 -8.82 3.64
C TYR A 220 -11.22 -7.29 3.54
N GLU A 221 -12.43 -6.76 3.31
CA GLU A 221 -12.65 -5.32 3.29
C GLU A 221 -12.55 -4.75 4.69
N THR A 222 -11.59 -3.84 4.91
CA THR A 222 -11.29 -3.29 6.24
C THR A 222 -12.03 -1.99 6.52
N TYR A 223 -12.49 -1.29 5.50
CA TYR A 223 -13.25 -0.06 5.69
C TYR A 223 -14.63 -0.39 6.27
N PRO A 224 -14.97 0.14 7.44
CA PRO A 224 -16.27 -0.10 8.03
C PRO A 224 -17.35 0.57 7.17
N ARG A 225 -18.07 -0.24 6.39
CA ARG A 225 -19.32 0.24 5.78
C ARG A 225 -20.26 0.58 6.93
N VAL A 226 -20.40 1.86 7.24
CA VAL A 226 -21.46 2.32 8.11
C VAL A 226 -22.76 1.90 7.45
N HIS A 227 -23.35 0.80 7.89
CA HIS A 227 -24.75 0.56 7.65
C HIS A 227 -25.46 1.81 8.23
N ARG A 228 -25.97 2.66 7.36
CA ARG A 228 -26.99 3.65 7.70
C ARG A 228 -28.22 2.85 8.20
N THR A 229 -28.12 2.32 9.40
CA THR A 229 -29.30 2.04 10.19
C THR A 229 -29.96 3.42 10.36
N ALA A 230 -31.11 3.57 9.72
CA ALA A 230 -31.92 4.75 9.82
C ALA A 230 -31.95 5.19 11.29
N ILE A 231 -31.34 6.34 11.58
CA ILE A 231 -31.58 7.03 12.83
C ILE A 231 -33.03 7.46 12.69
N THR A 232 -33.95 6.64 13.20
CA THR A 232 -35.31 7.07 13.47
C THR A 232 -35.16 8.16 14.52
N PRO A 233 -35.49 9.42 14.25
CA PRO A 233 -35.44 10.45 15.26
C PRO A 233 -36.44 10.07 16.35
N MET A 234 -35.95 9.64 17.51
CA MET A 234 -36.74 9.55 18.72
C MET A 234 -37.10 10.97 19.13
N HIS A 235 -38.18 11.50 18.61
CA HIS A 235 -38.84 12.62 19.24
C HIS A 235 -39.53 12.08 20.50
N PRO A 236 -39.11 12.50 21.69
CA PRO A 236 -39.93 12.26 22.89
C PRO A 236 -41.26 12.99 22.72
N PRO A 237 -42.39 12.37 23.08
CA PRO A 237 -43.69 13.07 23.08
C PRO A 237 -43.63 14.25 24.06
N LEU A 238 -44.02 15.42 23.60
CA LEU A 238 -44.19 16.61 24.44
C LEU A 238 -45.24 16.31 25.52
N PRO A 239 -44.98 16.60 26.81
CA PRO A 239 -45.99 16.47 27.85
C PRO A 239 -47.12 17.48 27.60
N ARG A 240 -48.37 17.01 27.75
CA ARG A 240 -49.58 17.85 27.74
C ARG A 240 -49.75 18.58 29.07
#